data_ee7f58589d84c2f284f318094f5796ad
#
_entry.id   ee7f58589d84c2f284f318094f5796ad
#
_cell.length_a   1.000
_cell.length_b   1.000
_cell.length_c   1.000
_cell.angle_alpha   90.00
_cell.angle_beta   90.00
_cell.angle_gamma   90.00
#
_symmetry.space_group_name_H-M   'P 1'
#
loop_
_entity.id
_entity.type
_entity.pdbx_description
1 polymer ?
#
loop_
_entity_poly.entity_id
_entity_poly.type
_entity_poly.pdbx_seq_one_letter_code
_entity_poly.pdbx_strand_id
1 'polypeptide(L)'
;MPYFAYFSIANEKKILVHKMDIDTGDLALCQTVTVDGTPGPLAVDGTQRYFYAGLRSTEQVATFCLDAPSGNLSFIGQTKLPSNPCYIALDRTDRYLLSAYYGAGGVASNPLNDDKTVHAQPACWIDTAKHAHCIITDSSNRYAFVPHTVEPNSIYQFLFSAKTGQFLPNTVPIIKAIDGAGPRHYCYHPDKNVIYVANENGSSVTTYQLNPEDGNLKANQTLSTLPDKFGKE
;
A
#
# COMPACT_ATOMS: atom_id res chain seq x y z
N MET A 1 -12.78 -18.17 12.07
CA MET A 1 -12.95 -16.73 12.39
C MET A 1 -13.83 -16.12 11.32
N PRO A 2 -14.67 -15.13 11.63
CA PRO A 2 -15.46 -14.44 10.61
C PRO A 2 -14.53 -13.64 9.68
N TYR A 3 -14.94 -13.43 8.43
CA TYR A 3 -14.25 -12.60 7.46
C TYR A 3 -14.98 -11.26 7.31
N PHE A 4 -14.22 -10.17 7.21
CA PHE A 4 -14.76 -8.84 7.03
C PHE A 4 -14.12 -8.15 5.84
N ALA A 5 -14.92 -7.34 5.13
CA ALA A 5 -14.49 -6.48 4.05
C ALA A 5 -14.70 -5.01 4.44
N TYR A 6 -13.71 -4.17 4.17
CA TYR A 6 -13.72 -2.74 4.48
C TYR A 6 -13.68 -1.94 3.19
N PHE A 7 -14.62 -1.02 3.03
CA PHE A 7 -14.74 -0.20 1.83
C PHE A 7 -14.66 1.29 2.18
N SER A 8 -13.71 1.98 1.60
CA SER A 8 -13.64 3.44 1.67
C SER A 8 -14.60 4.07 0.64
N ILE A 9 -15.56 4.87 1.12
CA ILE A 9 -16.51 5.61 0.28
C ILE A 9 -16.12 7.08 0.32
N ALA A 10 -15.22 7.47 -0.58
CA ALA A 10 -14.55 8.77 -0.56
C ALA A 10 -15.53 9.94 -0.58
N ASN A 11 -16.52 9.96 -1.49
CA ASN A 11 -17.47 11.07 -1.65
C ASN A 11 -18.43 11.23 -0.46
N GLU A 12 -18.65 10.16 0.30
CA GLU A 12 -19.52 10.17 1.47
C GLU A 12 -18.76 10.30 2.79
N LYS A 13 -17.42 10.33 2.74
CA LYS A 13 -16.53 10.35 3.90
C LYS A 13 -16.83 9.23 4.90
N LYS A 14 -16.99 8.01 4.38
CA LYS A 14 -17.37 6.83 5.16
C LYS A 14 -16.45 5.66 4.90
N ILE A 15 -16.37 4.79 5.89
CA ILE A 15 -15.82 3.44 5.77
C ILE A 15 -16.97 2.49 6.10
N LEU A 16 -17.28 1.57 5.19
CA LEU A 16 -18.28 0.53 5.40
C LEU A 16 -17.58 -0.75 5.83
N VAL A 17 -18.10 -1.38 6.87
CA VAL A 17 -17.66 -2.69 7.36
C VAL A 17 -18.72 -3.72 7.01
N HIS A 18 -18.35 -4.72 6.24
CA HIS A 18 -19.25 -5.82 5.87
C HIS A 18 -18.69 -7.15 6.39
N LYS A 19 -19.56 -7.95 6.94
CA LYS A 19 -19.25 -9.36 7.20
C LYS A 19 -19.45 -10.14 5.90
N MET A 20 -18.48 -10.97 5.56
CA MET A 20 -18.53 -11.82 4.38
C MET A 20 -18.92 -13.24 4.78
N ASP A 21 -19.91 -13.79 4.12
CA ASP A 21 -20.18 -15.22 4.13
C ASP A 21 -19.13 -15.91 3.26
N ILE A 22 -18.37 -16.84 3.83
CA ILE A 22 -17.25 -17.48 3.12
C ILE A 22 -17.70 -18.48 2.07
N ASP A 23 -18.90 -19.04 2.22
CA ASP A 23 -19.42 -20.07 1.32
C ASP A 23 -20.10 -19.46 0.09
N THR A 24 -20.79 -18.33 0.29
CA THR A 24 -21.53 -17.66 -0.81
C THR A 24 -20.84 -16.42 -1.35
N GLY A 25 -19.95 -15.79 -0.56
CA GLY A 25 -19.34 -14.50 -0.85
C GLY A 25 -20.26 -13.30 -0.59
N ASP A 26 -21.44 -13.51 -0.03
CA ASP A 26 -22.39 -12.45 0.29
C ASP A 26 -21.84 -11.51 1.35
N LEU A 27 -22.16 -10.23 1.21
CA LEU A 27 -21.70 -9.16 2.10
C LEU A 27 -22.88 -8.56 2.87
N ALA A 28 -22.85 -8.63 4.20
CA ALA A 28 -23.81 -8.01 5.09
C ALA A 28 -23.19 -6.81 5.80
N LEU A 29 -23.79 -5.61 5.64
CA LEU A 29 -23.32 -4.40 6.32
C LEU A 29 -23.44 -4.55 7.84
N CYS A 30 -22.31 -4.35 8.55
CA CYS A 30 -22.22 -4.42 10.02
C CYS A 30 -22.08 -3.03 10.64
N GLN A 31 -21.25 -2.17 10.04
CA GLN A 31 -20.98 -0.83 10.58
C GLN A 31 -20.75 0.19 9.45
N THR A 32 -21.17 1.42 9.72
CA THR A 32 -20.79 2.61 8.93
C THR A 32 -20.01 3.55 9.83
N VAL A 33 -18.76 3.86 9.46
CA VAL A 33 -17.88 4.78 10.19
C VAL A 33 -17.75 6.07 9.39
N THR A 34 -18.11 7.21 9.99
CA THR A 34 -17.89 8.54 9.39
C THR A 34 -16.48 9.02 9.76
N VAL A 35 -15.78 9.65 8.81
CA VAL A 35 -14.44 10.21 8.98
C VAL A 35 -14.38 11.66 8.49
N ASP A 36 -13.42 12.45 8.97
CA ASP A 36 -13.35 13.89 8.70
C ASP A 36 -12.76 14.27 7.33
N GLY A 37 -12.31 13.28 6.54
CA GLY A 37 -11.75 13.51 5.21
C GLY A 37 -12.22 12.47 4.22
N THR A 38 -11.77 12.57 2.97
CA THR A 38 -12.06 11.55 1.94
C THR A 38 -11.19 10.32 2.17
N PRO A 39 -11.75 9.20 2.67
CA PRO A 39 -10.95 7.98 2.87
C PRO A 39 -10.54 7.40 1.52
N GLY A 40 -9.30 6.97 1.42
CA GLY A 40 -8.74 6.32 0.24
C GLY A 40 -8.07 5.00 0.61
N PRO A 41 -6.74 4.95 0.75
CA PRO A 41 -6.04 3.73 1.07
C PRO A 41 -6.35 3.27 2.51
N LEU A 42 -6.47 1.96 2.68
CA LEU A 42 -6.75 1.28 3.94
C LEU A 42 -5.62 0.28 4.24
N ALA A 43 -5.28 0.12 5.52
CA ALA A 43 -4.32 -0.88 5.96
C ALA A 43 -4.74 -1.48 7.30
N VAL A 44 -4.36 -2.73 7.53
CA VAL A 44 -4.55 -3.46 8.79
C VAL A 44 -3.18 -3.91 9.28
N ASP A 45 -2.93 -3.85 10.58
CA ASP A 45 -1.70 -4.35 11.18
C ASP A 45 -1.63 -5.89 11.14
N GLY A 46 -0.43 -6.45 11.29
CA GLY A 46 -0.22 -7.90 11.26
C GLY A 46 -0.95 -8.67 12.36
N THR A 47 -1.30 -8.00 13.46
CA THR A 47 -2.07 -8.60 14.57
C THR A 47 -3.59 -8.54 14.36
N GLN A 48 -4.07 -7.85 13.33
CA GLN A 48 -5.48 -7.58 13.04
C GLN A 48 -6.23 -6.93 14.21
N ARG A 49 -5.57 -6.03 14.92
CA ARG A 49 -6.12 -5.27 16.05
C ARG A 49 -6.21 -3.78 15.79
N TYR A 50 -5.53 -3.29 14.76
CA TYR A 50 -5.50 -1.89 14.39
C TYR A 50 -5.73 -1.71 12.90
N PHE A 51 -6.51 -0.68 12.59
CA PHE A 51 -6.89 -0.35 11.24
C PHE A 51 -6.55 1.11 10.95
N TYR A 52 -6.04 1.39 9.76
CA TYR A 52 -5.59 2.69 9.32
C TYR A 52 -6.30 3.10 8.04
N ALA A 53 -6.78 4.34 7.98
CA ALA A 53 -7.40 4.91 6.80
C ALA A 53 -6.71 6.21 6.40
N GLY A 54 -6.13 6.26 5.21
CA GLY A 54 -5.58 7.49 4.65
C GLY A 54 -6.71 8.43 4.23
N LEU A 55 -6.75 9.64 4.81
CA LEU A 55 -7.75 10.68 4.55
C LEU A 55 -7.16 11.69 3.57
N ARG A 56 -7.47 11.50 2.29
CA ARG A 56 -6.79 12.20 1.19
C ARG A 56 -7.03 13.71 1.18
N SER A 57 -8.26 14.18 1.42
CA SER A 57 -8.60 15.61 1.36
C SER A 57 -8.02 16.44 2.50
N THR A 58 -7.69 15.79 3.63
CA THR A 58 -7.12 16.44 4.81
C THR A 58 -5.65 16.12 5.00
N GLU A 59 -5.06 15.26 4.13
CA GLU A 59 -3.67 14.77 4.25
C GLU A 59 -3.38 14.19 5.63
N GLN A 60 -4.26 13.28 6.08
CA GLN A 60 -4.18 12.67 7.39
C GLN A 60 -4.29 11.15 7.28
N VAL A 61 -4.00 10.49 8.38
CA VAL A 61 -4.36 9.09 8.60
C VAL A 61 -5.18 8.99 9.87
N ALA A 62 -6.33 8.33 9.79
CA ALA A 62 -7.14 7.95 10.95
C ALA A 62 -6.76 6.56 11.41
N THR A 63 -6.64 6.38 12.73
CA THR A 63 -6.31 5.11 13.40
C THR A 63 -7.51 4.62 14.18
N PHE A 64 -7.79 3.33 14.09
CA PHE A 64 -8.89 2.67 14.79
C PHE A 64 -8.41 1.40 15.49
N CYS A 65 -9.01 1.08 16.65
CA CYS A 65 -9.04 -0.29 17.15
C CYS A 65 -9.96 -1.11 16.26
N LEU A 66 -9.52 -2.31 15.92
CA LEU A 66 -10.29 -3.32 15.19
C LEU A 66 -10.69 -4.42 16.16
N ASP A 67 -11.98 -4.62 16.36
CA ASP A 67 -12.52 -5.75 17.11
C ASP A 67 -12.61 -6.97 16.18
N ALA A 68 -11.67 -7.88 16.26
CA ALA A 68 -11.57 -9.03 15.34
C ALA A 68 -12.83 -9.93 15.32
N PRO A 69 -13.57 -10.15 16.44
CA PRO A 69 -14.80 -10.94 16.42
C PRO A 69 -15.96 -10.29 15.63
N SER A 70 -16.14 -8.99 15.71
CA SER A 70 -17.26 -8.27 15.07
C SER A 70 -16.84 -7.52 13.79
N GLY A 71 -15.54 -7.33 13.57
CA GLY A 71 -15.00 -6.48 12.50
C GLY A 71 -15.16 -4.97 12.75
N ASN A 72 -15.73 -4.56 13.87
CA ASN A 72 -16.05 -3.17 14.16
C ASN A 72 -14.79 -2.33 14.39
N LEU A 73 -14.88 -1.08 13.95
CA LEU A 73 -13.84 -0.07 14.09
C LEU A 73 -14.22 0.94 15.17
N SER A 74 -13.32 1.16 16.12
CA SER A 74 -13.42 2.20 17.16
C SER A 74 -12.30 3.22 16.96
N PHE A 75 -12.67 4.49 16.73
CA PHE A 75 -11.71 5.57 16.48
C PHE A 75 -10.79 5.79 17.68
N ILE A 76 -9.47 5.89 17.43
CA ILE A 76 -8.46 6.20 18.43
C ILE A 76 -7.94 7.63 18.25
N GLY A 77 -7.62 8.01 17.02
CA GLY A 77 -7.02 9.30 16.72
C GLY A 77 -6.74 9.49 15.23
N GLN A 78 -6.34 10.71 14.87
CA GLN A 78 -5.88 10.99 13.51
C GLN A 78 -4.64 11.87 13.54
N THR A 79 -3.79 11.71 12.54
CA THR A 79 -2.49 12.37 12.47
C THR A 79 -2.28 12.96 11.08
N LYS A 80 -1.69 14.16 11.04
CA LYS A 80 -1.27 14.80 9.78
C LYS A 80 -0.13 14.03 9.15
N LEU A 81 -0.21 13.81 7.86
CA LEU A 81 0.84 13.23 7.03
C LEU A 81 1.53 14.33 6.19
N PRO A 82 2.72 14.06 5.63
CA PRO A 82 3.44 15.04 4.81
C PRO A 82 2.66 15.55 3.59
N SER A 83 1.78 14.71 3.02
CA SER A 83 0.95 15.07 1.87
C SER A 83 -0.25 14.12 1.76
N ASN A 84 -1.00 14.22 0.66
CA ASN A 84 -2.15 13.37 0.32
C ASN A 84 -1.69 11.93 -0.01
N PRO A 85 -1.95 10.94 0.87
CA PRO A 85 -1.53 9.56 0.64
C PRO A 85 -2.40 8.88 -0.43
N CYS A 86 -1.78 8.25 -1.42
CA CYS A 86 -2.49 7.36 -2.34
C CYS A 86 -2.36 5.88 -1.96
N TYR A 87 -1.39 5.56 -1.11
CA TYR A 87 -1.17 4.21 -0.58
C TYR A 87 -0.63 4.28 0.84
N ILE A 88 -1.06 3.35 1.69
CA ILE A 88 -0.51 3.12 3.03
C ILE A 88 -0.35 1.62 3.28
N ALA A 89 0.67 1.25 4.05
CA ALA A 89 0.90 -0.11 4.53
C ALA A 89 1.65 -0.07 5.86
N LEU A 90 1.63 -1.16 6.62
CA LEU A 90 2.53 -1.34 7.77
C LEU A 90 3.80 -2.06 7.32
N ASP A 91 4.94 -1.76 7.95
CA ASP A 91 6.12 -2.59 7.86
C ASP A 91 5.88 -3.94 8.58
N ARG A 92 6.71 -4.95 8.35
CA ARG A 92 6.49 -6.30 8.91
C ARG A 92 6.58 -6.39 10.44
N THR A 93 7.00 -5.33 11.11
CA THR A 93 7.09 -5.27 12.57
C THR A 93 5.96 -4.46 13.21
N ASP A 94 5.03 -3.91 12.41
CA ASP A 94 3.97 -3.00 12.85
C ASP A 94 4.50 -1.82 13.70
N ARG A 95 5.69 -1.31 13.33
CA ARG A 95 6.30 -0.15 13.98
C ARG A 95 6.28 1.11 13.14
N TYR A 96 6.09 0.97 11.84
CA TYR A 96 6.06 2.08 10.90
C TYR A 96 4.88 1.98 9.95
N LEU A 97 4.16 3.08 9.80
CA LEU A 97 3.27 3.26 8.65
C LEU A 97 4.10 3.75 7.46
N LEU A 98 4.06 3.00 6.37
CA LEU A 98 4.65 3.35 5.10
C LEU A 98 3.59 4.01 4.22
N SER A 99 3.93 5.08 3.53
CA SER A 99 2.99 5.81 2.68
C SER A 99 3.62 6.28 1.38
N ALA A 100 2.84 6.23 0.29
CA ALA A 100 3.22 6.76 -1.01
C ALA A 100 2.35 7.96 -1.38
N TYR A 101 2.95 8.96 -2.05
CA TYR A 101 2.36 10.25 -2.35
C TYR A 101 2.46 10.55 -3.83
N TYR A 102 1.38 10.29 -4.56
CA TYR A 102 1.31 10.39 -6.02
C TYR A 102 1.65 11.79 -6.55
N GLY A 103 1.02 12.80 -5.99
CA GLY A 103 1.20 14.19 -6.44
C GLY A 103 2.50 14.82 -5.93
N ALA A 104 2.88 14.53 -4.69
CA ALA A 104 4.11 15.06 -4.09
C ALA A 104 5.38 14.38 -4.63
N GLY A 105 5.26 13.14 -5.11
CA GLY A 105 6.41 12.43 -5.69
C GLY A 105 7.40 11.94 -4.63
N GLY A 106 6.90 11.27 -3.60
CA GLY A 106 7.73 10.75 -2.53
C GLY A 106 7.07 9.61 -1.76
N VAL A 107 7.83 9.06 -0.84
CA VAL A 107 7.39 8.06 0.13
C VAL A 107 7.86 8.43 1.53
N ALA A 108 7.11 7.99 2.53
CA ALA A 108 7.48 8.20 3.93
C ALA A 108 7.33 6.94 4.77
N SER A 109 8.05 6.91 5.87
CA SER A 109 7.80 6.01 6.98
C SER A 109 7.53 6.84 8.23
N ASN A 110 6.38 6.65 8.85
CA ASN A 110 6.02 7.32 10.10
C ASN A 110 6.01 6.29 11.24
N PRO A 111 6.74 6.51 12.35
CA PRO A 111 6.68 5.62 13.50
C PRO A 111 5.26 5.53 14.06
N LEU A 112 4.92 4.40 14.67
CA LEU A 112 3.71 4.27 15.47
C LEU A 112 4.03 4.59 16.94
N ASN A 113 3.13 5.33 17.59
CA ASN A 113 3.15 5.56 19.03
C ASN A 113 2.77 4.28 19.81
N ASP A 114 2.92 4.28 21.13
CA ASP A 114 2.55 3.14 21.97
C ASP A 114 1.05 2.80 21.88
N ASP A 115 0.19 3.81 21.70
CA ASP A 115 -1.25 3.66 21.47
C ASP A 115 -1.62 3.29 20.02
N LYS A 116 -0.61 3.06 19.17
CA LYS A 116 -0.71 2.73 17.74
C LYS A 116 -1.20 3.87 16.85
N THR A 117 -1.42 5.06 17.36
CA THR A 117 -1.57 6.22 16.47
C THR A 117 -0.27 6.48 15.72
N VAL A 118 -0.37 7.11 14.56
CA VAL A 118 0.79 7.42 13.73
C VAL A 118 1.48 8.67 14.25
N HIS A 119 2.80 8.66 14.38
CA HIS A 119 3.57 9.84 14.75
C HIS A 119 3.58 10.87 13.60
N ALA A 120 3.32 12.15 13.90
CA ALA A 120 3.21 13.20 12.88
C ALA A 120 4.52 13.45 12.12
N GLN A 121 5.66 13.40 12.84
CA GLN A 121 6.97 13.56 12.21
C GLN A 121 7.41 12.23 11.63
N PRO A 122 7.63 12.11 10.30
CA PRO A 122 8.15 10.88 9.71
C PRO A 122 9.59 10.61 10.18
N ALA A 123 9.92 9.34 10.35
CA ALA A 123 11.29 8.88 10.53
C ALA A 123 12.10 9.10 9.25
N CYS A 124 11.46 8.96 8.10
CA CYS A 124 12.07 9.15 6.80
C CYS A 124 11.05 9.71 5.81
N TRP A 125 11.48 10.68 5.02
CA TRP A 125 10.87 11.10 3.76
C TRP A 125 11.92 10.96 2.67
N ILE A 126 11.57 10.36 1.55
CA ILE A 126 12.42 10.31 0.35
C ILE A 126 11.65 10.85 -0.84
N ASP A 127 12.24 11.83 -1.50
CA ASP A 127 11.79 12.28 -2.80
C ASP A 127 12.11 11.19 -3.85
N THR A 128 11.11 10.87 -4.65
CA THR A 128 11.24 9.98 -5.80
C THR A 128 10.88 10.76 -7.08
N ALA A 129 9.91 10.33 -7.82
CA ALA A 129 9.29 11.11 -8.89
C ALA A 129 7.78 11.21 -8.60
N LYS A 130 7.09 12.11 -9.29
CA LYS A 130 5.62 12.10 -9.30
C LYS A 130 5.10 10.72 -9.70
N HIS A 131 3.88 10.44 -9.31
CA HIS A 131 3.16 9.19 -9.62
C HIS A 131 3.63 7.96 -8.82
N ALA A 132 4.35 8.16 -7.68
CA ALA A 132 4.61 7.11 -6.70
C ALA A 132 3.28 6.54 -6.20
N HIS A 133 3.02 5.24 -6.38
CA HIS A 133 1.67 4.71 -6.19
C HIS A 133 1.53 3.61 -5.13
N CYS A 134 2.59 2.93 -4.77
CA CYS A 134 2.58 1.84 -3.81
C CYS A 134 3.92 1.77 -3.06
N ILE A 135 3.90 1.30 -1.82
CA ILE A 135 5.10 0.94 -1.06
C ILE A 135 4.76 -0.16 -0.05
N ILE A 136 5.45 -1.29 -0.12
CA ILE A 136 5.35 -2.42 0.80
C ILE A 136 6.74 -2.98 1.01
N THR A 137 7.08 -3.43 2.23
CA THR A 137 8.32 -4.17 2.46
C THR A 137 8.17 -5.65 2.13
N ASP A 138 9.28 -6.28 1.75
CA ASP A 138 9.36 -7.73 1.54
C ASP A 138 9.19 -8.53 2.84
N SER A 139 9.15 -9.85 2.76
CA SER A 139 8.98 -10.72 3.94
C SER A 139 10.12 -10.61 4.94
N SER A 140 11.32 -10.24 4.50
CA SER A 140 12.49 -10.01 5.38
C SER A 140 12.49 -8.63 6.03
N ASN A 141 11.58 -7.74 5.63
CA ASN A 141 11.50 -6.34 6.05
C ASN A 141 12.76 -5.52 5.74
N ARG A 142 13.52 -5.91 4.69
CA ARG A 142 14.78 -5.25 4.30
C ARG A 142 14.68 -4.46 3.01
N TYR A 143 13.70 -4.76 2.17
CA TYR A 143 13.57 -4.18 0.83
C TYR A 143 12.18 -3.61 0.63
N ALA A 144 12.11 -2.45 -0.03
CA ALA A 144 10.84 -1.82 -0.41
C ALA A 144 10.91 -1.33 -1.86
N PHE A 145 9.79 -1.37 -2.55
CA PHE A 145 9.69 -0.97 -3.95
C PHE A 145 8.62 0.09 -4.12
N VAL A 146 8.88 1.05 -5.00
CA VAL A 146 7.96 2.15 -5.27
C VAL A 146 7.71 2.23 -6.78
N PRO A 147 6.62 1.65 -7.26
CA PRO A 147 6.24 1.76 -8.66
C PRO A 147 5.69 3.17 -8.95
N HIS A 148 6.00 3.68 -10.15
CA HIS A 148 5.53 4.95 -10.67
C HIS A 148 4.76 4.71 -11.97
N THR A 149 3.48 5.02 -11.93
CA THR A 149 2.62 5.01 -13.12
C THR A 149 3.02 6.16 -14.05
N VAL A 150 2.64 6.15 -15.31
CA VAL A 150 2.95 7.21 -16.28
C VAL A 150 4.47 7.46 -16.34
N GLU A 151 4.93 8.70 -16.28
CA GLU A 151 6.36 9.05 -16.18
C GLU A 151 6.78 9.08 -14.69
N PRO A 152 7.90 8.47 -14.35
CA PRO A 152 8.98 7.92 -15.20
C PRO A 152 8.78 6.46 -15.64
N ASN A 153 7.62 5.84 -15.47
CA ASN A 153 7.32 4.45 -15.89
C ASN A 153 8.39 3.47 -15.37
N SER A 154 8.59 3.46 -14.05
CA SER A 154 9.71 2.78 -13.40
C SER A 154 9.36 2.30 -12.00
N ILE A 155 10.21 1.47 -11.43
CA ILE A 155 10.15 1.02 -10.04
C ILE A 155 11.42 1.48 -9.33
N TYR A 156 11.28 2.27 -8.27
CA TYR A 156 12.35 2.65 -7.38
C TYR A 156 12.57 1.54 -6.35
N GLN A 157 13.82 1.24 -6.04
CA GLN A 157 14.23 0.15 -5.17
C GLN A 157 15.00 0.69 -3.96
N PHE A 158 14.56 0.31 -2.76
CA PHE A 158 15.11 0.79 -1.51
C PHE A 158 15.50 -0.36 -0.57
N LEU A 159 16.58 -0.14 0.16
CA LEU A 159 16.85 -0.82 1.40
C LEU A 159 16.01 -0.17 2.49
N PHE A 160 15.39 -0.96 3.35
CA PHE A 160 14.62 -0.49 4.49
C PHE A 160 15.24 -0.96 5.80
N SER A 161 15.40 -0.04 6.74
CA SER A 161 15.87 -0.34 8.09
C SER A 161 14.70 -0.42 9.06
N ALA A 162 14.25 -1.62 9.39
CA ALA A 162 13.21 -1.82 10.40
C ALA A 162 13.60 -1.31 11.81
N LYS A 163 14.88 -1.03 12.06
CA LYS A 163 15.35 -0.45 13.34
C LYS A 163 15.09 1.05 13.42
N THR A 164 15.25 1.77 12.30
CA THR A 164 15.23 3.24 12.28
C THR A 164 14.11 3.83 11.41
N GLY A 165 13.41 3.00 10.62
CA GLY A 165 12.42 3.45 9.63
C GLY A 165 13.03 4.10 8.38
N GLN A 166 14.35 4.11 8.24
CA GLN A 166 15.03 4.78 7.13
C GLN A 166 14.95 3.96 5.84
N PHE A 167 14.76 4.67 4.73
CA PHE A 167 14.96 4.14 3.38
C PHE A 167 16.30 4.63 2.84
N LEU A 168 17.03 3.76 2.17
CA LEU A 168 18.24 4.10 1.41
C LEU A 168 18.09 3.55 -0.01
N PRO A 169 18.48 4.28 -1.07
CA PRO A 169 18.49 3.74 -2.42
C PRO A 169 19.29 2.43 -2.48
N ASN A 170 18.76 1.43 -3.20
CA ASN A 170 19.48 0.19 -3.43
C ASN A 170 20.64 0.40 -4.41
N THR A 171 21.53 -0.57 -4.58
CA THR A 171 22.66 -0.54 -5.53
C THR A 171 22.22 -0.32 -6.97
N VAL A 172 21.06 -0.86 -7.35
CA VAL A 172 20.32 -0.49 -8.56
C VAL A 172 19.07 0.30 -8.11
N PRO A 173 19.14 1.63 -8.00
CA PRO A 173 18.09 2.40 -7.34
C PRO A 173 16.78 2.46 -8.14
N ILE A 174 16.85 2.29 -9.46
CA ILE A 174 15.69 2.43 -10.36
C ILE A 174 15.78 1.40 -11.48
N ILE A 175 14.68 0.72 -11.73
CA ILE A 175 14.49 -0.10 -12.94
C ILE A 175 13.35 0.47 -13.77
N LYS A 176 13.54 0.55 -15.09
CA LYS A 176 12.47 0.93 -16.01
C LYS A 176 11.55 -0.25 -16.26
N ALA A 177 10.25 0.03 -16.30
CA ALA A 177 9.28 -0.92 -16.83
C ALA A 177 9.31 -0.92 -18.36
N ILE A 178 8.66 -1.88 -19.00
CA ILE A 178 8.46 -1.84 -20.45
C ILE A 178 7.67 -0.59 -20.84
N ASP A 179 7.90 -0.09 -22.04
CA ASP A 179 7.26 1.15 -22.50
C ASP A 179 5.73 1.06 -22.41
N GLY A 180 5.12 2.10 -21.85
CA GLY A 180 3.68 2.19 -21.66
C GLY A 180 3.09 1.27 -20.58
N ALA A 181 3.90 0.55 -19.79
CA ALA A 181 3.37 -0.35 -18.77
C ALA A 181 2.61 0.40 -17.66
N GLY A 182 3.19 1.42 -17.06
CA GLY A 182 2.63 2.13 -15.91
C GLY A 182 2.50 1.24 -14.68
N PRO A 183 3.63 0.79 -14.06
CA PRO A 183 3.59 -0.06 -12.88
C PRO A 183 2.92 0.69 -11.73
N ARG A 184 1.95 0.05 -11.05
CA ARG A 184 1.09 0.72 -10.08
C ARG A 184 1.10 0.08 -8.71
N HIS A 185 0.55 -1.10 -8.57
CA HIS A 185 0.53 -1.89 -7.34
C HIS A 185 1.30 -3.19 -7.54
N TYR A 186 1.77 -3.75 -6.44
CA TYR A 186 2.42 -5.05 -6.46
C TYR A 186 2.09 -5.87 -5.22
N CYS A 187 2.29 -7.17 -5.32
CA CYS A 187 2.26 -8.08 -4.19
C CYS A 187 3.42 -9.08 -4.30
N TYR A 188 3.80 -9.63 -3.16
CA TYR A 188 4.79 -10.70 -3.08
C TYR A 188 4.13 -12.06 -3.25
N HIS A 189 4.82 -12.98 -3.90
CA HIS A 189 4.47 -14.40 -3.82
C HIS A 189 4.66 -14.87 -2.36
N PRO A 190 3.72 -15.66 -1.80
CA PRO A 190 3.82 -16.06 -0.38
C PRO A 190 5.09 -16.86 -0.06
N ASP A 191 5.55 -17.73 -0.98
CA ASP A 191 6.62 -18.70 -0.72
C ASP A 191 7.85 -18.56 -1.64
N LYS A 192 7.84 -17.62 -2.58
CA LYS A 192 8.93 -17.45 -3.56
C LYS A 192 9.43 -16.01 -3.59
N ASN A 193 10.68 -15.82 -3.93
CA ASN A 193 11.26 -14.50 -4.14
C ASN A 193 10.81 -13.91 -5.49
N VAL A 194 9.50 -13.73 -5.63
CA VAL A 194 8.86 -13.19 -6.83
C VAL A 194 7.84 -12.13 -6.40
N ILE A 195 7.79 -11.04 -7.15
CA ILE A 195 6.74 -10.05 -7.03
C ILE A 195 5.92 -9.96 -8.32
N TYR A 196 4.65 -9.66 -8.17
CA TYR A 196 3.71 -9.43 -9.26
C TYR A 196 3.34 -7.96 -9.29
N VAL A 197 3.62 -7.28 -10.36
CA VAL A 197 3.36 -5.85 -10.53
C VAL A 197 2.23 -5.66 -11.54
N ALA A 198 1.14 -5.05 -11.09
CA ALA A 198 0.05 -4.65 -11.97
C ALA A 198 0.44 -3.38 -12.74
N ASN A 199 0.36 -3.44 -14.06
CA ASN A 199 0.66 -2.33 -14.96
C ASN A 199 -0.64 -1.68 -15.41
N GLU A 200 -0.93 -0.48 -14.87
CA GLU A 200 -2.20 0.22 -15.10
C GLU A 200 -2.42 0.58 -16.56
N ASN A 201 -1.41 1.20 -17.20
CA ASN A 201 -1.53 1.69 -18.57
C ASN A 201 -1.40 0.55 -19.59
N GLY A 202 -0.58 -0.45 -19.27
CA GLY A 202 -0.32 -1.58 -20.16
C GLY A 202 -1.34 -2.71 -20.03
N SER A 203 -2.36 -2.61 -19.16
CA SER A 203 -3.35 -3.66 -18.89
C SER A 203 -2.70 -5.05 -18.82
N SER A 204 -1.67 -5.15 -17.99
CA SER A 204 -0.82 -6.35 -17.90
C SER A 204 -0.28 -6.56 -16.48
N VAL A 205 0.30 -7.73 -16.25
CA VAL A 205 1.04 -8.05 -15.03
C VAL A 205 2.46 -8.42 -15.42
N THR A 206 3.44 -7.77 -14.78
CA THR A 206 4.85 -8.16 -14.89
C THR A 206 5.30 -8.88 -13.63
N THR A 207 5.93 -10.05 -13.79
CA THR A 207 6.60 -10.74 -12.69
C THR A 207 8.06 -10.35 -12.65
N TYR A 208 8.56 -10.11 -11.43
CA TYR A 208 9.97 -9.83 -11.18
C TYR A 208 10.54 -10.88 -10.22
N GLN A 209 11.73 -11.36 -10.51
CA GLN A 209 12.53 -12.13 -9.56
C GLN A 209 13.18 -11.14 -8.59
N LEU A 210 12.96 -11.34 -7.28
CA LEU A 210 13.66 -10.65 -6.22
C LEU A 210 14.91 -11.41 -5.83
N ASN A 211 16.06 -10.76 -5.87
CA ASN A 211 17.27 -11.32 -5.28
C ASN A 211 17.23 -11.12 -3.74
N PRO A 212 17.17 -12.19 -2.93
CA PRO A 212 17.06 -12.07 -1.48
C PRO A 212 18.33 -11.55 -0.80
N GLU A 213 19.48 -11.55 -1.47
CA GLU A 213 20.75 -11.10 -0.90
C GLU A 213 20.92 -9.59 -0.99
N ASP A 214 20.57 -9.00 -2.12
CA ASP A 214 20.79 -7.57 -2.42
C ASP A 214 19.50 -6.77 -2.67
N GLY A 215 18.35 -7.44 -2.77
CA GLY A 215 17.04 -6.80 -2.97
C GLY A 215 16.80 -6.25 -4.37
N ASN A 216 17.65 -6.57 -5.35
CA ASN A 216 17.44 -6.13 -6.71
C ASN A 216 16.35 -6.95 -7.42
N LEU A 217 15.54 -6.26 -8.22
CA LEU A 217 14.51 -6.88 -9.05
C LEU A 217 15.02 -7.11 -10.47
N LYS A 218 14.67 -8.26 -11.03
CA LYS A 218 14.90 -8.60 -12.45
C LYS A 218 13.57 -8.99 -13.07
N ALA A 219 13.15 -8.28 -14.13
CA ALA A 219 11.95 -8.63 -14.89
C ALA A 219 12.08 -10.03 -15.48
N ASN A 220 11.02 -10.82 -15.36
CA ASN A 220 10.96 -12.19 -15.82
C ASN A 220 9.95 -12.37 -16.97
N GLN A 221 8.69 -11.96 -16.75
CA GLN A 221 7.61 -12.17 -17.71
C GLN A 221 6.58 -11.06 -17.59
N THR A 222 5.99 -10.65 -18.71
CA THR A 222 4.81 -9.77 -18.74
C THR A 222 3.69 -10.47 -19.51
N LEU A 223 2.51 -10.50 -18.90
CA LEU A 223 1.31 -11.09 -19.49
C LEU A 223 0.19 -10.05 -19.55
N SER A 224 -0.52 -10.00 -20.67
CA SER A 224 -1.74 -9.19 -20.80
C SER A 224 -2.83 -9.74 -19.88
N THR A 225 -3.61 -8.82 -19.29
CA THR A 225 -4.85 -9.15 -18.56
C THR A 225 -6.10 -9.02 -19.43
N LEU A 226 -5.94 -8.62 -20.69
CA LEU A 226 -7.02 -8.46 -21.63
C LEU A 226 -7.32 -9.77 -22.37
N PRO A 227 -8.58 -10.03 -22.74
CA PRO A 227 -8.90 -11.17 -23.60
C PRO A 227 -8.21 -11.08 -24.97
N ASP A 228 -7.94 -12.22 -25.61
CA ASP A 228 -7.22 -12.31 -26.90
C ASP A 228 -7.84 -11.46 -28.03
N LYS A 229 -9.13 -11.20 -27.96
CA LYS A 229 -9.91 -10.44 -28.95
C LYS A 229 -10.26 -9.01 -28.51
N PHE A 230 -9.71 -8.55 -27.39
CA PHE A 230 -10.02 -7.19 -26.90
C PHE A 230 -9.54 -6.12 -27.91
N GLY A 231 -10.44 -5.22 -28.31
CA GLY A 231 -10.14 -4.13 -29.25
C GLY A 231 -9.88 -4.56 -30.69
N LYS A 232 -10.30 -5.77 -31.08
CA LYS A 232 -10.21 -6.28 -32.47
C LYS A 232 -11.57 -6.27 -33.19
N GLU A 233 -12.54 -5.50 -32.69
CA GLU A 233 -13.81 -5.22 -33.39
C GLU A 233 -13.71 -3.96 -34.26
#